data_cca19d5e5820cf1465e92ae011be4593
#
_entry.id   cca19d5e5820cf1465e92ae011be4593
#
_cell.length_a   1.000
_cell.length_b   1.000
_cell.length_c   1.000
_cell.angle_alpha   90.00
_cell.angle_beta   90.00
_cell.angle_gamma   90.00
#
_symmetry.space_group_name_H-M   'P 1'
#
loop_
_entity.id
_entity.type
_entity.pdbx_description
1 polymer ?
#
loop_
_entity_poly.entity_id
_entity_poly.type
_entity_poly.pdbx_seq_one_letter_code
_entity_poly.pdbx_strand_id
1 'polypeptide(L)'
;LEDKQALAEIAQNNEISFGHVEGDPVPKRVFIDGQEITDQIRTAEIDKSVSPVSAVPAVRQALVEQQRRLGSLGNYVVEGRDIGTVVFPQAEVKIFLTASPEERAHRRVRQNVDRGVGSINYDEVLADIVRRDKLDSSRDTSPLRPAEDAVLLDSTGKYIEEIIATICGEARARM
;
A
#
# COMPACT_ATOMS: atom_id res chain seq x y z
N LEU A 1 1.89 10.95 -18.58
CA LEU A 1 1.35 9.63 -18.19
C LEU A 1 0.53 8.93 -19.30
N GLU A 2 0.47 9.53 -20.50
CA GLU A 2 -0.33 8.99 -21.62
C GLU A 2 0.34 7.81 -22.33
N ASP A 3 1.67 7.76 -22.31
CA ASP A 3 2.45 6.68 -22.93
C ASP A 3 2.55 5.46 -21.99
N LYS A 4 1.56 4.57 -22.13
CA LYS A 4 1.50 3.33 -21.32
C LYS A 4 2.65 2.36 -21.59
N GLN A 5 3.21 2.40 -22.82
CA GLN A 5 4.33 1.55 -23.19
C GLN A 5 5.60 2.01 -22.46
N ALA A 6 5.90 3.30 -22.49
CA ALA A 6 7.05 3.87 -21.77
C ALA A 6 6.95 3.63 -20.24
N LEU A 7 5.74 3.75 -19.67
CA LEU A 7 5.51 3.43 -18.25
C LEU A 7 5.81 1.95 -17.93
N ALA A 8 5.41 1.04 -18.80
CA ALA A 8 5.68 -0.38 -18.64
C ALA A 8 7.19 -0.68 -18.74
N GLU A 9 7.88 -0.09 -19.70
CA GLU A 9 9.33 -0.24 -19.87
C GLU A 9 10.12 0.28 -18.65
N ILE A 10 9.70 1.41 -18.08
CA ILE A 10 10.28 1.92 -16.83
C ILE A 10 10.09 0.91 -15.69
N ALA A 11 8.87 0.39 -15.52
CA ALA A 11 8.58 -0.55 -14.44
C ALA A 11 9.33 -1.90 -14.59
N GLN A 12 9.60 -2.33 -15.82
CA GLN A 12 10.31 -3.58 -16.12
C GLN A 12 11.83 -3.47 -15.99
N ASN A 13 12.39 -2.32 -16.36
CA ASN A 13 13.83 -2.15 -16.50
C ASN A 13 14.51 -1.52 -15.27
N ASN A 14 13.73 -1.07 -14.27
CA ASN A 14 14.31 -0.46 -13.09
C ASN A 14 14.03 -1.32 -11.84
N GLU A 15 15.04 -1.51 -11.02
CA GLU A 15 14.95 -2.32 -9.81
C GLU A 15 14.61 -1.47 -8.59
N ILE A 16 13.53 -1.86 -7.88
CA ILE A 16 13.18 -1.27 -6.58
C ILE A 16 13.86 -2.07 -5.47
N SER A 17 14.46 -1.34 -4.52
CA SER A 17 15.02 -1.91 -3.30
C SER A 17 14.77 -1.02 -2.08
N PHE A 18 14.93 -1.61 -0.89
CA PHE A 18 14.66 -0.95 0.38
C PHE A 18 15.90 -0.94 1.27
N GLY A 19 16.13 0.19 1.96
CA GLY A 19 17.18 0.32 2.96
C GLY A 19 16.61 0.25 4.38
N HIS A 20 17.16 -0.65 5.18
CA HIS A 20 16.83 -0.81 6.59
C HIS A 20 17.91 -0.16 7.46
N VAL A 21 17.50 0.33 8.62
CA VAL A 21 18.43 0.69 9.70
C VAL A 21 18.55 -0.53 10.61
N GLU A 22 19.75 -0.81 11.08
CA GLU A 22 19.99 -1.95 11.97
C GLU A 22 19.07 -1.88 13.20
N GLY A 23 18.37 -2.99 13.48
CA GLY A 23 17.39 -3.09 14.58
C GLY A 23 16.00 -2.52 14.27
N ASP A 24 15.79 -1.89 13.11
CA ASP A 24 14.46 -1.42 12.68
C ASP A 24 13.93 -2.30 11.53
N PRO A 25 12.85 -3.06 11.75
CA PRO A 25 12.27 -3.92 10.71
C PRO A 25 11.57 -3.11 9.61
N VAL A 26 11.26 -1.82 9.85
CA VAL A 26 10.58 -0.97 8.88
C VAL A 26 11.61 -0.31 7.96
N PRO A 27 11.52 -0.49 6.62
CA PRO A 27 12.43 0.17 5.71
C PRO A 27 12.24 1.70 5.77
N LYS A 28 13.34 2.42 5.94
CA LYS A 28 13.33 3.89 6.00
C LYS A 28 13.63 4.54 4.66
N ARG A 29 14.33 3.83 3.79
CA ARG A 29 14.80 4.34 2.51
C ARG A 29 14.29 3.48 1.34
N VAL A 30 13.99 4.14 0.24
CA VAL A 30 13.56 3.52 -1.01
C VAL A 30 14.54 3.90 -2.11
N PHE A 31 14.91 2.92 -2.92
CA PHE A 31 15.86 3.10 -4.02
C PHE A 31 15.26 2.61 -5.33
N ILE A 32 15.65 3.26 -6.42
CA ILE A 32 15.50 2.76 -7.80
C ILE A 32 16.90 2.67 -8.40
N ASP A 33 17.30 1.49 -8.85
CA ASP A 33 18.64 1.22 -9.42
C ASP A 33 19.79 1.72 -8.54
N GLY A 34 19.65 1.59 -7.23
CA GLY A 34 20.62 2.06 -6.24
C GLY A 34 20.58 3.56 -5.93
N GLN A 35 19.77 4.35 -6.65
CA GLN A 35 19.58 5.76 -6.35
C GLN A 35 18.47 5.92 -5.32
N GLU A 36 18.74 6.62 -4.22
CA GLU A 36 17.75 6.91 -3.20
C GLU A 36 16.70 7.91 -3.69
N ILE A 37 15.42 7.54 -3.52
CA ILE A 37 14.25 8.35 -3.94
C ILE A 37 13.26 8.57 -2.79
N THR A 38 13.66 8.36 -1.56
CA THR A 38 12.79 8.35 -0.37
C THR A 38 11.91 9.58 -0.23
N ASP A 39 12.46 10.76 -0.45
CA ASP A 39 11.71 12.01 -0.34
C ASP A 39 10.94 12.35 -1.63
N GLN A 40 11.48 12.01 -2.77
CA GLN A 40 10.89 12.29 -4.08
C GLN A 40 9.55 11.57 -4.28
N ILE A 41 9.37 10.39 -3.70
CA ILE A 41 8.10 9.63 -3.81
C ILE A 41 6.99 10.13 -2.86
N ARG A 42 7.28 11.12 -2.00
CA ARG A 42 6.34 11.62 -0.98
C ARG A 42 5.78 13.00 -1.32
N THR A 43 5.49 13.24 -2.58
CA THR A 43 4.96 14.52 -3.05
C THR A 43 3.50 14.41 -3.47
N ALA A 44 2.78 15.53 -3.43
CA ALA A 44 1.39 15.58 -3.88
C ALA A 44 1.22 15.24 -5.37
N GLU A 45 2.24 15.46 -6.19
CA GLU A 45 2.26 15.08 -7.60
C GLU A 45 2.30 13.56 -7.78
N ILE A 46 3.17 12.89 -7.02
CA ILE A 46 3.24 11.42 -7.00
C ILE A 46 1.92 10.84 -6.50
N ASP A 47 1.36 11.36 -5.41
CA ASP A 47 0.09 10.88 -4.87
C ASP A 47 -1.05 10.91 -5.91
N LYS A 48 -1.11 11.96 -6.76
CA LYS A 48 -2.08 12.06 -7.85
C LYS A 48 -1.80 11.08 -8.99
N SER A 49 -0.54 10.75 -9.22
CA SER A 49 -0.08 9.92 -10.35
C SER A 49 -0.16 8.42 -10.07
N VAL A 50 -0.11 8.00 -8.81
CA VAL A 50 -0.05 6.58 -8.42
C VAL A 50 -1.23 5.78 -8.96
N SER A 51 -2.48 6.26 -8.79
CA SER A 51 -3.66 5.52 -9.22
C SER A 51 -3.76 5.32 -10.74
N PRO A 52 -3.57 6.35 -11.59
CA PRO A 52 -3.54 6.15 -13.04
C PRO A 52 -2.42 5.23 -13.51
N VAL A 53 -1.21 5.38 -12.97
CA VAL A 53 -0.05 4.55 -13.35
C VAL A 53 -0.27 3.10 -12.93
N SER A 54 -0.74 2.86 -11.70
CA SER A 54 -1.01 1.51 -11.18
C SER A 54 -2.18 0.81 -11.87
N ALA A 55 -3.01 1.53 -12.63
CA ALA A 55 -4.08 0.95 -13.43
C ALA A 55 -3.59 0.40 -14.79
N VAL A 56 -2.34 0.69 -15.22
CA VAL A 56 -1.75 0.14 -16.43
C VAL A 56 -1.38 -1.33 -16.22
N PRO A 57 -1.97 -2.30 -16.94
CA PRO A 57 -1.78 -3.73 -16.65
C PRO A 57 -0.32 -4.18 -16.72
N ALA A 58 0.45 -3.71 -17.69
CA ALA A 58 1.86 -4.08 -17.84
C ALA A 58 2.76 -3.53 -16.72
N VAL A 59 2.50 -2.30 -16.25
CA VAL A 59 3.17 -1.74 -15.06
C VAL A 59 2.85 -2.58 -13.83
N ARG A 60 1.58 -2.92 -13.66
CA ARG A 60 1.13 -3.75 -12.53
C ARG A 60 1.80 -5.11 -12.52
N GLN A 61 1.86 -5.79 -13.67
CA GLN A 61 2.53 -7.09 -13.79
C GLN A 61 4.00 -6.99 -13.37
N ALA A 62 4.74 -6.03 -13.90
CA ALA A 62 6.15 -5.82 -13.57
C ALA A 62 6.36 -5.56 -12.06
N LEU A 63 5.51 -4.72 -11.45
CA LEU A 63 5.60 -4.46 -10.02
C LEU A 63 5.23 -5.65 -9.15
N VAL A 64 4.24 -6.47 -9.55
CA VAL A 64 3.91 -7.73 -8.84
C VAL A 64 5.09 -8.70 -8.87
N GLU A 65 5.78 -8.83 -10.00
CA GLU A 65 6.98 -9.67 -10.12
C GLU A 65 8.10 -9.18 -9.19
N GLN A 66 8.35 -7.87 -9.15
CA GLN A 66 9.33 -7.29 -8.24
C GLN A 66 8.95 -7.50 -6.76
N GLN A 67 7.69 -7.29 -6.38
CA GLN A 67 7.20 -7.51 -5.02
C GLN A 67 7.37 -8.98 -4.60
N ARG A 68 7.05 -9.93 -5.49
CA ARG A 68 7.25 -11.37 -5.23
C ARG A 68 8.71 -11.73 -5.06
N ARG A 69 9.59 -11.18 -5.88
CA ARG A 69 11.04 -11.34 -5.74
C ARG A 69 11.52 -10.85 -4.38
N LEU A 70 11.13 -9.65 -3.98
CA LEU A 70 11.47 -9.10 -2.66
C LEU A 70 10.93 -9.98 -1.52
N GLY A 71 9.67 -10.38 -1.58
CA GLY A 71 9.05 -11.23 -0.56
C GLY A 71 9.64 -12.64 -0.45
N SER A 72 10.32 -13.14 -1.48
CA SER A 72 11.00 -14.44 -1.43
C SER A 72 12.33 -14.43 -0.64
N LEU A 73 12.83 -13.26 -0.27
CA LEU A 73 14.13 -13.11 0.40
C LEU A 73 14.05 -13.35 1.94
N GLY A 74 12.85 -13.50 2.51
CA GLY A 74 12.71 -13.71 3.95
C GLY A 74 11.26 -13.59 4.42
N ASN A 75 11.08 -13.34 5.72
CA ASN A 75 9.77 -13.10 6.32
C ASN A 75 9.42 -11.61 6.21
N TYR A 76 8.27 -11.31 5.62
CA TYR A 76 7.83 -9.95 5.39
C TYR A 76 6.41 -9.71 5.87
N VAL A 77 6.17 -8.51 6.35
CA VAL A 77 4.82 -7.93 6.48
C VAL A 77 4.66 -6.92 5.36
N VAL A 78 3.69 -7.15 4.50
CA VAL A 78 3.45 -6.32 3.30
C VAL A 78 2.05 -5.74 3.35
N GLU A 79 1.93 -4.44 3.13
CA GLU A 79 0.64 -3.77 3.03
C GLU A 79 0.36 -3.28 1.60
N GLY A 80 -0.91 -3.26 1.22
CA GLY A 80 -1.35 -2.77 -0.08
C GLY A 80 -2.82 -3.06 -0.35
N ARG A 81 -3.24 -2.97 -1.60
CA ARG A 81 -4.65 -3.06 -2.01
C ARG A 81 -5.06 -4.47 -2.45
N ASP A 82 -4.13 -5.20 -3.03
CA ASP A 82 -4.34 -6.51 -3.64
C ASP A 82 -3.26 -7.52 -3.23
N ILE A 83 -2.59 -7.29 -2.09
CA ILE A 83 -1.49 -8.12 -1.63
C ILE A 83 -1.94 -9.56 -1.42
N GLY A 84 -3.01 -9.79 -0.66
CA GLY A 84 -3.51 -11.13 -0.36
C GLY A 84 -4.30 -11.80 -1.48
N THR A 85 -4.71 -11.06 -2.52
CA THR A 85 -5.48 -11.60 -3.64
C THR A 85 -4.65 -11.85 -4.89
N VAL A 86 -3.60 -11.04 -5.12
CA VAL A 86 -2.80 -11.07 -6.37
C VAL A 86 -1.32 -11.26 -6.10
N VAL A 87 -0.73 -10.44 -5.23
CA VAL A 87 0.73 -10.46 -5.03
C VAL A 87 1.17 -11.72 -4.29
N PHE A 88 0.61 -11.97 -3.12
CA PHE A 88 0.89 -13.13 -2.27
C PHE A 88 -0.40 -13.90 -1.91
N PRO A 89 -1.05 -14.55 -2.89
CA PRO A 89 -2.28 -15.30 -2.64
C PRO A 89 -2.08 -16.53 -1.75
N GLN A 90 -0.84 -16.96 -1.55
CA GLN A 90 -0.48 -18.08 -0.67
C GLN A 90 0.13 -17.62 0.67
N ALA A 91 0.00 -16.33 1.01
CA ALA A 91 0.48 -15.83 2.31
C ALA A 91 -0.22 -16.58 3.46
N GLU A 92 0.54 -16.96 4.48
CA GLU A 92 0.06 -17.71 5.64
C GLU A 92 -0.96 -16.91 6.46
N VAL A 93 -0.76 -15.61 6.55
CA VAL A 93 -1.66 -14.69 7.26
C VAL A 93 -2.10 -13.58 6.33
N LYS A 94 -3.41 -13.42 6.18
CA LYS A 94 -4.02 -12.35 5.40
C LYS A 94 -5.00 -11.59 6.27
N ILE A 95 -4.75 -10.31 6.42
CA ILE A 95 -5.64 -9.40 7.16
C ILE A 95 -6.18 -8.37 6.17
N PHE A 96 -7.49 -8.30 6.04
CA PHE A 96 -8.15 -7.21 5.35
C PHE A 96 -8.52 -6.15 6.37
N LEU A 97 -7.61 -5.18 6.53
CA LEU A 97 -7.78 -4.08 7.48
C LEU A 97 -8.65 -2.99 6.85
N THR A 98 -9.71 -2.62 7.53
CA THR A 98 -10.62 -1.56 7.09
C THR A 98 -10.92 -0.57 8.23
N ALA A 99 -11.50 0.56 7.85
CA ALA A 99 -12.16 1.51 8.73
C ALA A 99 -13.16 2.32 7.91
N SER A 100 -14.12 2.97 8.56
CA SER A 100 -15.04 3.87 7.87
C SER A 100 -14.28 4.98 7.13
N PRO A 101 -14.80 5.50 6.01
CA PRO A 101 -14.18 6.62 5.30
C PRO A 101 -13.94 7.83 6.19
N GLU A 102 -14.86 8.11 7.10
CA GLU A 102 -14.79 9.22 8.06
C GLU A 102 -13.63 9.06 9.04
N GLU A 103 -13.49 7.87 9.61
CA GLU A 103 -12.38 7.56 10.52
C GLU A 103 -11.02 7.66 9.80
N ARG A 104 -10.94 7.16 8.56
CA ARG A 104 -9.73 7.29 7.74
C ARG A 104 -9.43 8.73 7.38
N ALA A 105 -10.44 9.56 7.13
CA ALA A 105 -10.28 10.98 6.87
C ALA A 105 -9.72 11.70 8.12
N HIS A 106 -10.26 11.43 9.30
CA HIS A 106 -9.74 11.99 10.55
C HIS A 106 -8.29 11.59 10.82
N ARG A 107 -7.92 10.33 10.58
CA ARG A 107 -6.53 9.85 10.72
C ARG A 107 -5.61 10.56 9.72
N ARG A 108 -6.05 10.71 8.47
CA ARG A 108 -5.25 11.34 7.42
C ARG A 108 -5.05 12.83 7.67
N VAL A 109 -6.07 13.55 8.10
CA VAL A 109 -5.93 14.97 8.47
C VAL A 109 -4.91 15.16 9.58
N ARG A 110 -4.97 14.35 10.66
CA ARG A 110 -3.97 14.39 11.74
C ARG A 110 -2.56 14.11 11.21
N GLN A 111 -2.41 13.07 10.41
CA GLN A 111 -1.12 12.73 9.81
C GLN A 111 -0.56 13.85 8.91
N ASN A 112 -1.43 14.53 8.14
CA ASN A 112 -1.04 15.64 7.29
C ASN A 112 -0.58 16.85 8.11
N VAL A 113 -1.26 17.14 9.22
CA VAL A 113 -0.84 18.18 10.19
C VAL A 113 0.54 17.86 10.75
N ASP A 114 0.74 16.64 11.26
CA ASP A 114 2.00 16.23 11.90
C ASP A 114 3.18 16.26 10.91
N ARG A 115 2.94 15.96 9.64
CA ARG A 115 3.99 15.94 8.61
C ARG A 115 4.15 17.27 7.85
N GLY A 116 3.22 18.19 8.00
CA GLY A 116 3.21 19.44 7.24
C GLY A 116 2.97 19.23 5.73
N VAL A 117 2.30 18.14 5.32
CA VAL A 117 2.09 17.78 3.90
C VAL A 117 0.64 17.37 3.66
N GLY A 118 0.11 17.74 2.49
CA GLY A 118 -1.25 17.37 2.07
C GLY A 118 -2.32 18.32 2.59
N SER A 119 -3.58 18.06 2.21
CA SER A 119 -4.71 18.87 2.68
C SER A 119 -5.06 18.55 4.13
N ILE A 120 -5.34 19.60 4.90
CA ILE A 120 -5.87 19.53 6.26
C ILE A 120 -7.39 19.76 6.29
N ASN A 121 -8.01 20.01 5.14
CA ASN A 121 -9.44 20.14 5.01
C ASN A 121 -10.09 18.75 5.03
N TYR A 122 -10.89 18.50 6.05
CA TYR A 122 -11.53 17.19 6.26
C TYR A 122 -12.40 16.77 5.08
N ASP A 123 -13.23 17.67 4.53
CA ASP A 123 -14.17 17.33 3.46
C ASP A 123 -13.43 16.98 2.16
N GLU A 124 -12.34 17.68 1.86
CA GLU A 124 -11.47 17.35 0.72
C GLU A 124 -10.83 15.98 0.90
N VAL A 125 -10.28 15.72 2.08
CA VAL A 125 -9.63 14.44 2.39
C VAL A 125 -10.64 13.30 2.34
N LEU A 126 -11.84 13.48 2.88
CA LEU A 126 -12.93 12.49 2.83
C LEU A 126 -13.36 12.20 1.38
N ALA A 127 -13.59 13.25 0.59
CA ALA A 127 -13.96 13.10 -0.82
C ALA A 127 -12.88 12.34 -1.62
N ASP A 128 -11.61 12.64 -1.38
CA ASP A 128 -10.50 11.93 -2.02
C ASP A 128 -10.41 10.45 -1.61
N ILE A 129 -10.64 10.14 -0.34
CA ILE A 129 -10.68 8.75 0.16
C ILE A 129 -11.80 7.98 -0.54
N VAL A 130 -13.03 8.51 -0.55
CA VAL A 130 -14.19 7.86 -1.17
C VAL A 130 -13.98 7.67 -2.67
N ARG A 131 -13.47 8.69 -3.35
CA ARG A 131 -13.13 8.61 -4.79
C ARG A 131 -12.11 7.51 -5.06
N ARG A 132 -11.04 7.44 -4.26
CA ARG A 132 -9.98 6.44 -4.42
C ARG A 132 -10.47 5.04 -4.16
N ASP A 133 -11.26 4.82 -3.11
CA ASP A 133 -11.86 3.52 -2.81
C ASP A 133 -12.74 3.01 -3.96
N LYS A 134 -13.54 3.91 -4.54
CA LYS A 134 -14.35 3.57 -5.70
C LYS A 134 -13.49 3.17 -6.89
N LEU A 135 -12.44 3.91 -7.19
CA LEU A 135 -11.51 3.58 -8.27
C LEU A 135 -10.80 2.24 -8.02
N ASP A 136 -10.30 2.03 -6.79
CA ASP A 136 -9.58 0.82 -6.43
C ASP A 136 -10.49 -0.44 -6.45
N SER A 137 -11.76 -0.31 -6.04
CA SER A 137 -12.71 -1.42 -6.02
C SER A 137 -13.32 -1.73 -7.40
N SER A 138 -13.39 -0.76 -8.31
CA SER A 138 -13.98 -0.91 -9.64
C SER A 138 -12.99 -1.26 -10.74
N ARG A 139 -11.72 -1.54 -10.42
CA ARG A 139 -10.71 -1.93 -11.41
C ARG A 139 -11.04 -3.29 -12.01
N ASP A 140 -10.88 -3.41 -13.34
CA ASP A 140 -10.98 -4.70 -14.03
C ASP A 140 -9.83 -5.64 -13.62
N THR A 141 -8.66 -5.08 -13.33
CA THR A 141 -7.47 -5.84 -12.92
C THR A 141 -7.14 -5.55 -11.46
N SER A 142 -7.07 -6.59 -10.64
CA SER A 142 -6.70 -6.52 -9.22
C SER A 142 -7.56 -5.53 -8.42
N PRO A 143 -8.90 -5.69 -8.39
CA PRO A 143 -9.76 -4.82 -7.60
C PRO A 143 -9.44 -4.94 -6.10
N LEU A 144 -9.67 -3.86 -5.36
CA LEU A 144 -9.60 -3.86 -3.90
C LEU A 144 -10.75 -4.72 -3.35
N ARG A 145 -10.40 -5.90 -2.86
CA ARG A 145 -11.33 -6.83 -2.19
C ARG A 145 -10.58 -7.73 -1.20
N PRO A 146 -11.26 -8.24 -0.17
CA PRO A 146 -10.66 -9.24 0.71
C PRO A 146 -10.36 -10.53 -0.07
N ALA A 147 -9.29 -11.23 0.30
CA ALA A 147 -9.09 -12.61 -0.10
C ALA A 147 -10.11 -13.50 0.65
N GLU A 148 -10.47 -14.66 0.08
CA GLU A 148 -11.49 -15.55 0.67
C GLU A 148 -11.11 -16.05 2.07
N ASP A 149 -9.82 -16.22 2.30
CA ASP A 149 -9.22 -16.66 3.56
C ASP A 149 -8.70 -15.51 4.43
N ALA A 150 -9.02 -14.26 4.10
CA ALA A 150 -8.59 -13.12 4.87
C ALA A 150 -9.44 -12.92 6.13
N VAL A 151 -8.78 -12.60 7.24
CA VAL A 151 -9.44 -12.10 8.45
C VAL A 151 -9.87 -10.65 8.20
N LEU A 152 -11.17 -10.37 8.32
CA LEU A 152 -11.70 -9.02 8.22
C LEU A 152 -11.52 -8.29 9.55
N LEU A 153 -10.75 -7.22 9.56
CA LEU A 153 -10.48 -6.42 10.75
C LEU A 153 -10.91 -4.97 10.55
N ASP A 154 -12.06 -4.62 11.14
CA ASP A 154 -12.52 -3.24 11.19
C ASP A 154 -11.85 -2.51 12.36
N SER A 155 -11.12 -1.45 12.04
CA SER A 155 -10.40 -0.61 13.00
C SER A 155 -11.13 0.68 13.36
N THR A 156 -12.38 0.85 12.92
CA THR A 156 -13.21 2.05 13.25
C THR A 156 -13.38 2.17 14.77
N GLY A 157 -12.96 3.31 15.32
CA GLY A 157 -13.09 3.60 16.75
C GLY A 157 -12.22 2.73 17.68
N LYS A 158 -11.34 1.91 17.16
CA LYS A 158 -10.43 1.07 17.95
C LYS A 158 -9.09 1.75 18.20
N TYR A 159 -8.48 1.44 19.34
CA TYR A 159 -7.12 1.85 19.63
C TYR A 159 -6.10 1.03 18.83
N ILE A 160 -4.95 1.63 18.52
CA ILE A 160 -3.91 0.98 17.71
C ILE A 160 -3.37 -0.28 18.38
N GLU A 161 -3.30 -0.30 19.70
CA GLU A 161 -2.83 -1.43 20.52
C GLU A 161 -3.74 -2.65 20.37
N GLU A 162 -5.05 -2.45 20.27
CA GLU A 162 -6.03 -3.52 20.06
C GLU A 162 -5.87 -4.16 18.68
N ILE A 163 -5.65 -3.30 17.66
CA ILE A 163 -5.41 -3.75 16.29
C ILE A 163 -4.10 -4.54 16.20
N ILE A 164 -3.03 -4.03 16.79
CA ILE A 164 -1.73 -4.70 16.85
C ILE A 164 -1.87 -6.05 17.56
N ALA A 165 -2.53 -6.10 18.72
CA ALA A 165 -2.73 -7.34 19.47
C ALA A 165 -3.49 -8.39 18.64
N THR A 166 -4.53 -7.97 17.92
CA THR A 166 -5.31 -8.85 17.04
C THR A 166 -4.45 -9.40 15.90
N ILE A 167 -3.72 -8.55 15.19
CA ILE A 167 -2.84 -8.97 14.07
C ILE A 167 -1.75 -9.91 14.56
N CYS A 168 -1.10 -9.60 15.68
CA CYS A 168 -0.08 -10.46 16.28
C CYS A 168 -0.65 -11.79 16.75
N GLY A 169 -1.89 -11.81 17.28
CA GLY A 169 -2.60 -13.03 17.65
C GLY A 169 -2.84 -13.96 16.46
N GLU A 170 -3.35 -13.39 15.36
CA GLU A 170 -3.57 -14.13 14.10
C GLU A 170 -2.26 -14.68 13.51
N ALA A 171 -1.19 -13.91 13.56
CA ALA A 171 0.12 -14.35 13.08
C ALA A 171 0.65 -15.53 13.92
N ARG A 172 0.63 -15.42 15.27
CA ARG A 172 1.09 -16.48 16.16
C ARG A 172 0.28 -17.76 16.06
N ALA A 173 -1.01 -17.68 15.75
CA ALA A 173 -1.87 -18.85 15.60
C ALA A 173 -1.57 -19.67 14.34
N ARG A 174 -0.84 -19.10 13.37
CA ARG A 174 -0.51 -19.74 12.08
C ARG A 174 0.98 -20.02 11.88
N MET A 175 1.82 -19.61 12.81
CA MET A 175 3.25 -19.93 12.85
C MET A 175 3.50 -21.17 13.70
#